data_7798b015ea71ca3b2871b4af456ac547
#
_entry.id   7798b015ea71ca3b2871b4af456ac547
#
_cell.length_a   1.000
_cell.length_b   1.000
_cell.length_c   1.000
_cell.angle_alpha   90.00
_cell.angle_beta   90.00
_cell.angle_gamma   90.00
#
_symmetry.space_group_name_H-M   'P 1'
#
loop_
_entity.id
_entity.type
_entity.pdbx_description
1 polymer ?
#
loop_
_entity_poly.entity_id
_entity_poly.type
_entity_poly.pdbx_seq_one_letter_code
_entity_poly.pdbx_strand_id
1 'polypeptide(L)'
;WQAHPEIELVFANNDDMALGVIGALNQSGYNTGNEGDPAIAVIGVDATDAGVEAIKAGKMTATVKQDGDAMGEANLRFALNFLMNGSWMEGLEDKYKLNEDGVSTYIPYSKITIESVGE
;
A
#
# COMPACT_ATOMS: atom_id res chain seq x y z
N TRP A 1 16.87 -15.21 5.89
CA TRP A 1 17.98 -14.29 5.70
C TRP A 1 19.34 -14.99 5.78
N GLN A 2 19.63 -15.70 6.87
CA GLN A 2 20.96 -16.34 7.05
C GLN A 2 21.35 -17.31 5.92
N ALA A 3 20.38 -17.99 5.29
CA ALA A 3 20.62 -18.89 4.19
C ALA A 3 20.77 -18.17 2.82
N HIS A 4 20.36 -16.91 2.72
CA HIS A 4 20.31 -16.13 1.50
C HIS A 4 20.76 -14.68 1.76
N PRO A 5 22.04 -14.44 2.11
CA PRO A 5 22.54 -13.10 2.40
C PRO A 5 22.63 -12.20 1.16
N GLU A 6 22.47 -12.75 -0.03
CA GLU A 6 22.45 -12.05 -1.32
C GLU A 6 21.14 -11.34 -1.63
N ILE A 7 20.10 -11.47 -0.76
CA ILE A 7 18.83 -10.77 -0.97
C ILE A 7 19.02 -9.28 -0.72
N GLU A 8 18.69 -8.47 -1.72
CA GLU A 8 18.77 -7.00 -1.70
C GLU A 8 17.41 -6.32 -1.57
N LEU A 9 16.33 -7.04 -1.87
CA LEU A 9 14.95 -6.54 -1.84
C LEU A 9 14.00 -7.62 -1.33
N VAL A 10 13.08 -7.22 -0.46
CA VAL A 10 11.91 -8.03 -0.08
C VAL A 10 10.64 -7.26 -0.46
N PHE A 11 9.79 -7.90 -1.25
CA PHE A 11 8.46 -7.42 -1.55
C PHE A 11 7.43 -8.29 -0.82
N ALA A 12 6.74 -7.72 0.15
CA ALA A 12 5.73 -8.41 0.93
C ALA A 12 4.32 -8.08 0.41
N ASN A 13 3.40 -9.03 0.52
CA ASN A 13 2.02 -8.86 0.05
C ASN A 13 1.22 -7.84 0.85
N ASN A 14 1.64 -7.56 2.10
CA ASN A 14 1.08 -6.50 2.95
C ASN A 14 2.11 -5.97 3.96
N ASP A 15 1.75 -4.91 4.66
CA ASP A 15 2.62 -4.25 5.63
C ASP A 15 2.92 -5.12 6.85
N ASP A 16 1.97 -5.92 7.33
CA ASP A 16 2.19 -6.79 8.49
C ASP A 16 3.26 -7.86 8.19
N MET A 17 3.22 -8.42 6.97
CA MET A 17 4.26 -9.33 6.50
C MET A 17 5.62 -8.62 6.36
N ALA A 18 5.63 -7.39 5.82
CA ALA A 18 6.83 -6.57 5.72
C ALA A 18 7.44 -6.30 7.11
N LEU A 19 6.61 -5.96 8.10
CA LEU A 19 7.03 -5.74 9.48
C LEU A 19 7.58 -7.01 10.12
N GLY A 20 7.00 -8.17 9.81
CA GLY A 20 7.54 -9.47 10.23
C GLY A 20 8.94 -9.73 9.68
N VAL A 21 9.17 -9.42 8.39
CA VAL A 21 10.50 -9.48 7.77
C VAL A 21 11.48 -8.53 8.47
N ILE A 22 11.08 -7.28 8.69
CA ILE A 22 11.90 -6.28 9.39
C ILE A 22 12.27 -6.77 10.79
N GLY A 23 11.33 -7.38 11.53
CA GLY A 23 11.61 -7.98 12.83
C GLY A 23 12.70 -9.06 12.78
N ALA A 24 12.71 -9.90 11.75
CA ALA A 24 13.76 -10.90 11.53
C ALA A 24 15.10 -10.28 11.12
N LEU A 25 15.08 -9.23 10.28
CA LEU A 25 16.26 -8.49 9.86
C LEU A 25 16.93 -7.75 11.04
N ASN A 26 16.11 -7.15 11.91
CA ASN A 26 16.61 -6.47 13.12
C ASN A 26 17.43 -7.40 14.04
N GLN A 27 17.06 -8.69 14.13
CA GLN A 27 17.83 -9.69 14.90
C GLN A 27 19.23 -9.92 14.33
N SER A 28 19.45 -9.57 13.07
CA SER A 28 20.74 -9.64 12.38
C SER A 28 21.43 -8.28 12.23
N GLY A 29 20.88 -7.22 12.85
CA GLY A 29 21.43 -5.86 12.81
C GLY A 29 21.07 -5.07 11.54
N TYR A 30 20.13 -5.56 10.73
CA TYR A 30 19.65 -4.86 9.52
C TYR A 30 18.34 -4.11 9.80
N ASN A 31 18.08 -3.06 9.05
CA ASN A 31 16.81 -2.29 9.05
C ASN A 31 16.40 -1.82 10.46
N THR A 32 17.37 -1.48 11.32
CA THR A 32 17.09 -1.08 12.71
C THR A 32 16.53 0.33 12.81
N GLY A 33 16.73 1.16 11.78
CA GLY A 33 16.39 2.57 11.75
C GLY A 33 17.49 3.49 12.34
N ASN A 34 18.60 2.93 12.81
CA ASN A 34 19.73 3.73 13.26
C ASN A 34 20.60 4.17 12.08
N GLU A 35 21.17 5.36 12.18
CA GLU A 35 22.10 5.88 11.18
C GLU A 35 23.37 5.02 11.13
N GLY A 36 23.75 4.58 9.92
CA GLY A 36 24.94 3.76 9.67
C GLY A 36 24.72 2.26 9.75
N ASP A 37 23.58 1.78 10.26
CA ASP A 37 23.26 0.36 10.23
C ASP A 37 22.88 -0.09 8.80
N PRO A 38 23.25 -1.31 8.41
CA PRO A 38 22.89 -1.82 7.09
C PRO A 38 21.39 -1.98 6.93
N ALA A 39 20.88 -1.71 5.73
CA ALA A 39 19.49 -1.92 5.39
C ALA A 39 19.35 -2.57 4.02
N ILE A 40 18.32 -3.39 3.86
CA ILE A 40 17.84 -3.88 2.58
C ILE A 40 16.46 -3.28 2.30
N ALA A 41 16.13 -3.15 1.02
CA ALA A 41 14.84 -2.61 0.65
C ALA A 41 13.71 -3.58 1.07
N VAL A 42 12.74 -3.07 1.84
CA VAL A 42 11.52 -3.81 2.21
C VAL A 42 10.32 -2.98 1.78
N ILE A 43 9.45 -3.58 0.97
CA ILE A 43 8.25 -2.94 0.44
C ILE A 43 7.03 -3.74 0.88
N GLY A 44 6.01 -3.03 1.35
CA GLY A 44 4.71 -3.60 1.73
C GLY A 44 3.57 -3.10 0.86
N VAL A 45 2.36 -3.41 1.27
CA VAL A 45 1.10 -2.96 0.69
C VAL A 45 0.12 -2.68 1.83
N ASP A 46 -0.80 -1.76 1.65
CA ASP A 46 -1.92 -1.29 2.47
C ASP A 46 -1.70 0.09 3.09
N ALA A 47 -0.46 0.53 3.32
CA ALA A 47 -0.14 1.77 4.02
C ALA A 47 -0.80 1.84 5.39
N THR A 48 -0.67 0.77 6.17
CA THR A 48 -1.12 0.73 7.57
C THR A 48 -0.36 1.75 8.42
N ASP A 49 -0.94 2.22 9.52
CA ASP A 49 -0.26 3.15 10.42
C ASP A 49 1.10 2.61 10.87
N ALA A 50 1.18 1.31 11.18
CA ALA A 50 2.43 0.65 11.57
C ALA A 50 3.46 0.60 10.43
N GLY A 51 3.02 0.36 9.18
CA GLY A 51 3.88 0.41 7.98
C GLY A 51 4.41 1.81 7.74
N VAL A 52 3.55 2.82 7.82
CA VAL A 52 3.93 4.24 7.68
C VAL A 52 4.93 4.66 8.76
N GLU A 53 4.72 4.28 10.02
CA GLU A 53 5.68 4.55 11.10
C GLU A 53 7.02 3.83 10.89
N ALA A 54 7.02 2.62 10.33
CA ALA A 54 8.25 1.93 9.98
C ALA A 54 9.03 2.63 8.84
N ILE A 55 8.33 3.25 7.88
CA ILE A 55 8.95 4.09 6.84
C ILE A 55 9.58 5.33 7.48
N LYS A 56 8.85 6.06 8.33
CA LYS A 56 9.37 7.23 9.05
C LYS A 56 10.60 6.90 9.90
N ALA A 57 10.61 5.72 10.49
CA ALA A 57 11.73 5.23 11.28
C ALA A 57 12.90 4.69 10.45
N GLY A 58 12.88 4.77 9.13
CA GLY A 58 13.93 4.27 8.25
C GLY A 58 14.09 2.74 8.21
N LYS A 59 13.09 2.00 8.71
CA LYS A 59 13.09 0.54 8.77
C LYS A 59 12.50 -0.11 7.54
N MET A 60 11.54 0.56 6.90
CA MET A 60 10.82 0.12 5.71
C MET A 60 11.02 1.15 4.60
N THR A 61 11.18 0.69 3.36
CA THR A 61 11.48 1.56 2.22
C THR A 61 10.23 2.25 1.68
N ALA A 62 9.16 1.49 1.52
CA ALA A 62 7.92 1.98 0.92
C ALA A 62 6.75 1.04 1.22
N THR A 63 5.55 1.56 1.04
CA THR A 63 4.33 0.76 0.92
C THR A 63 3.44 1.30 -0.20
N VAL A 64 2.46 0.52 -0.61
CA VAL A 64 1.46 0.90 -1.61
C VAL A 64 0.12 1.06 -0.92
N LYS A 65 -0.43 2.28 -0.93
CA LYS A 65 -1.76 2.53 -0.37
C LYS A 65 -2.83 2.02 -1.33
N GLN A 66 -3.69 1.15 -0.82
CA GLN A 66 -5.01 0.87 -1.37
C GLN A 66 -6.00 1.83 -0.71
N ASP A 67 -6.61 2.74 -1.49
CA ASP A 67 -7.51 3.75 -0.94
C ASP A 67 -8.89 3.13 -0.59
N GLY A 68 -8.98 2.57 0.61
CA GLY A 68 -10.20 1.93 1.13
C GLY A 68 -11.38 2.89 1.25
N ASP A 69 -11.13 4.17 1.59
CA ASP A 69 -12.16 5.19 1.68
C ASP A 69 -12.74 5.50 0.30
N ALA A 70 -11.88 5.69 -0.70
CA ALA A 70 -12.30 5.92 -2.09
C ALA A 70 -13.04 4.69 -2.66
N MET A 71 -12.60 3.47 -2.34
CA MET A 71 -13.31 2.24 -2.72
C MET A 71 -14.67 2.15 -2.04
N GLY A 72 -14.76 2.47 -0.74
CA GLY A 72 -16.01 2.50 0.00
C GLY A 72 -16.99 3.55 -0.53
N GLU A 73 -16.51 4.75 -0.82
CA GLU A 73 -17.31 5.81 -1.44
C GLU A 73 -17.84 5.40 -2.81
N ALA A 74 -16.97 4.83 -3.66
CA ALA A 74 -17.35 4.35 -4.98
C ALA A 74 -18.47 3.30 -4.90
N ASN A 75 -18.30 2.29 -4.06
CA ASN A 75 -19.29 1.24 -3.87
C ASN A 75 -20.64 1.79 -3.41
N LEU A 76 -20.64 2.71 -2.45
CA LEU A 76 -21.88 3.33 -1.96
C LEU A 76 -22.56 4.14 -3.07
N ARG A 77 -21.81 4.94 -3.84
CA ARG A 77 -22.35 5.72 -4.96
C ARG A 77 -22.95 4.84 -6.03
N PHE A 78 -22.27 3.76 -6.41
CA PHE A 78 -22.77 2.82 -7.41
C PHE A 78 -24.05 2.13 -6.95
N ALA A 79 -24.10 1.69 -5.69
CA ALA A 79 -25.30 1.06 -5.13
C ALA A 79 -26.49 2.02 -5.08
N LEU A 80 -26.28 3.25 -4.60
CA LEU A 80 -27.34 4.28 -4.58
C LEU A 80 -27.81 4.64 -5.98
N ASN A 81 -26.86 4.82 -6.92
CA ASN A 81 -27.20 5.17 -8.29
C ASN A 81 -28.03 4.06 -8.97
N PHE A 82 -27.65 2.80 -8.75
CA PHE A 82 -28.42 1.67 -9.25
C PHE A 82 -29.85 1.62 -8.68
N LEU A 83 -29.99 1.87 -7.37
CA LEU A 83 -31.32 1.88 -6.72
C LEU A 83 -32.21 3.02 -7.20
N MET A 84 -31.63 4.18 -7.50
CA MET A 84 -32.39 5.39 -7.88
C MET A 84 -32.67 5.47 -9.37
N ASN A 85 -31.72 5.05 -10.20
CA ASN A 85 -31.73 5.28 -11.64
C ASN A 85 -31.76 3.98 -12.47
N GLY A 86 -31.62 2.81 -11.83
CA GLY A 86 -31.52 1.52 -12.51
C GLY A 86 -30.18 1.28 -13.22
N SER A 87 -29.22 2.21 -13.10
CA SER A 87 -27.88 2.13 -13.67
C SER A 87 -26.86 2.47 -12.61
N TRP A 88 -25.84 1.63 -12.43
CA TRP A 88 -24.80 1.88 -11.43
C TRP A 88 -23.83 3.00 -11.81
N MET A 89 -23.67 3.28 -13.09
CA MET A 89 -22.65 4.19 -13.62
C MET A 89 -23.19 5.51 -14.18
N GLU A 90 -24.46 5.57 -14.59
CA GLU A 90 -25.05 6.74 -15.21
C GLU A 90 -24.85 8.03 -14.38
N GLY A 91 -24.24 9.05 -15.00
CA GLY A 91 -23.92 10.33 -14.35
C GLY A 91 -22.71 10.30 -13.43
N LEU A 92 -21.95 9.20 -13.38
CA LEU A 92 -20.71 9.04 -12.60
C LEU A 92 -19.45 8.89 -13.47
N GLU A 93 -19.58 8.96 -14.79
CA GLU A 93 -18.53 8.69 -15.79
C GLU A 93 -17.36 9.67 -15.69
N ASP A 94 -17.62 10.90 -15.24
CA ASP A 94 -16.56 11.91 -15.03
C ASP A 94 -15.67 11.58 -13.84
N LYS A 95 -16.22 10.90 -12.83
CA LYS A 95 -15.51 10.54 -11.61
C LYS A 95 -14.87 9.16 -11.69
N TYR A 96 -15.55 8.21 -12.31
CA TYR A 96 -15.11 6.82 -12.40
C TYR A 96 -15.10 6.38 -13.86
N LYS A 97 -13.98 5.80 -14.27
CA LYS A 97 -13.86 5.26 -15.64
C LYS A 97 -14.11 3.76 -15.63
N LEU A 98 -15.00 3.31 -16.50
CA LEU A 98 -15.19 1.89 -16.76
C LEU A 98 -13.94 1.31 -17.40
N ASN A 99 -13.56 0.12 -16.97
CA ASN A 99 -12.59 -0.70 -17.66
C ASN A 99 -13.18 -1.27 -18.95
N GLU A 100 -12.34 -1.89 -19.78
CA GLU A 100 -12.75 -2.48 -21.07
C GLU A 100 -13.79 -3.60 -20.92
N ASP A 101 -13.89 -4.21 -19.74
CA ASP A 101 -14.89 -5.23 -19.41
C ASP A 101 -16.32 -4.67 -19.27
N GLY A 102 -16.48 -3.35 -19.17
CA GLY A 102 -17.76 -2.66 -19.05
C GLY A 102 -18.51 -2.86 -17.73
N VAL A 103 -17.89 -3.54 -16.74
CA VAL A 103 -18.52 -3.90 -15.46
C VAL A 103 -17.65 -3.60 -14.23
N SER A 104 -16.42 -3.14 -14.43
CA SER A 104 -15.54 -2.77 -13.34
C SER A 104 -14.97 -1.36 -13.51
N THR A 105 -14.53 -0.77 -12.42
CA THR A 105 -13.81 0.51 -12.41
C THR A 105 -12.56 0.39 -11.55
N TYR A 106 -11.58 1.24 -11.81
CA TYR A 106 -10.29 1.24 -11.14
C TYR A 106 -10.20 2.42 -10.17
N ILE A 107 -9.88 2.11 -8.92
CA ILE A 107 -9.44 3.10 -7.93
C ILE A 107 -7.92 3.05 -7.89
N PRO A 108 -7.23 4.14 -8.25
CA PRO A 108 -5.77 4.13 -8.35
C PRO A 108 -5.10 3.90 -6.99
N TYR A 109 -4.02 3.11 -7.02
CA TYR A 109 -3.13 2.96 -5.88
C TYR A 109 -2.12 4.11 -5.84
N SER A 110 -1.61 4.42 -4.65
CA SER A 110 -0.55 5.41 -4.48
C SER A 110 0.64 4.83 -3.73
N LYS A 111 1.84 5.24 -4.13
CA LYS A 111 3.06 4.88 -3.42
C LYS A 111 3.21 5.77 -2.17
N ILE A 112 3.65 5.17 -1.08
CA ILE A 112 4.01 5.86 0.16
C ILE A 112 5.49 5.59 0.44
N THR A 113 6.28 6.65 0.50
CA THR A 113 7.72 6.64 0.75
C THR A 113 8.05 7.66 1.82
N ILE A 114 9.31 7.73 2.26
CA ILE A 114 9.75 8.73 3.23
C ILE A 114 9.46 10.18 2.76
N GLU A 115 9.54 10.44 1.46
CA GLU A 115 9.23 11.76 0.88
C GLU A 115 7.76 12.13 1.05
N SER A 116 6.84 11.15 0.97
CA SER A 116 5.39 11.39 1.06
C SER A 116 4.86 11.42 2.49
N VAL A 117 5.63 10.93 3.49
CA VAL A 117 5.22 10.89 4.91
C VAL A 117 5.95 11.93 5.78
N GLY A 118 6.87 12.69 5.18
CA GLY A 118 7.65 13.76 5.83
C GLY A 118 7.02 15.16 5.70
N GLU A 119 5.86 15.28 5.03
CA GLU A 119 5.06 16.51 4.94
C GLU A 119 3.94 16.53 6.04
#